data_6ec6bc1ab026cb1084b057762fc472dc
#
_entry.id   6ec6bc1ab026cb1084b057762fc472dc
#
_cell.length_a   1.000
_cell.length_b   1.000
_cell.length_c   1.000
_cell.angle_alpha   90.00
_cell.angle_beta   90.00
_cell.angle_gamma   90.00
#
_symmetry.space_group_name_H-M   'P 1'
#
loop_
_entity.id
_entity.type
_entity.pdbx_description
1 polymer ?
#
loop_
_entity_poly.entity_id
_entity_poly.type
_entity_poly.pdbx_seq_one_letter_code
_entity_poly.pdbx_strand_id
1 'polypeptide(L)'
;MKRLLRSFTTLAAVALGAFSMPDLAVSATFGQQEVDQSRFVAFSSRGITTRQLIIIEQVADTRACWSEGVNSPILIEPLLLNFDFSGICRRSTDRNGYSIRVNGQDLGLAYTLRVLPREADLVLVGIPNNRDSPTLEIGRSGGLTNDFAKIALAPGWRFTRRTFGDQVLGHVYLTYEGQFPPGDVGTNPTPPGDGGSTPVPPSTSRFTDVRGDIYFNDIQRAVEIGFIAGFEDNTFRPQQTLTREQLVSMVLDALNQVPNANLRVPTQASGNPYRDVNAARWSAAKIQFARDNNIVSGYEDGTFRPDRPVTRAELISVLRRASSYAQTMRGSSATLLPTQQPRAFSDTANHWANSQISEMSAFCGVASPLNEQGNQFAPNNPSFRNYAAAATLRMLNCVQLPE
;
A
#
# COMPACT_ATOMS: atom_id res chain seq x y z
N MET A 1 -75.22 4.17 -61.78
CA MET A 1 -74.42 3.21 -60.94
C MET A 1 -72.97 3.62 -60.99
N LYS A 2 -72.55 4.37 -60.01
CA LYS A 2 -71.16 4.91 -59.92
C LYS A 2 -70.43 4.12 -58.89
N ARG A 3 -69.31 3.43 -59.27
CA ARG A 3 -68.39 2.77 -58.38
C ARG A 3 -67.33 3.76 -57.92
N LEU A 4 -67.25 3.98 -56.62
CA LEU A 4 -66.20 4.76 -55.99
C LEU A 4 -64.94 3.84 -55.73
N LEU A 5 -63.81 4.19 -56.33
CA LEU A 5 -62.53 3.63 -56.01
C LEU A 5 -62.03 4.30 -54.72
N ARG A 6 -61.68 3.53 -53.66
CA ARG A 6 -60.98 3.95 -52.50
C ARG A 6 -59.47 3.60 -52.66
N SER A 7 -58.66 4.64 -52.78
CA SER A 7 -57.22 4.50 -52.74
C SER A 7 -56.78 4.28 -51.31
N PHE A 8 -56.03 3.20 -51.02
CA PHE A 8 -55.32 2.96 -49.76
C PHE A 8 -53.89 3.51 -49.90
N THR A 9 -53.60 4.55 -49.16
CA THR A 9 -52.23 5.04 -48.95
C THR A 9 -51.65 4.28 -47.78
N THR A 10 -50.63 3.43 -48.01
CA THR A 10 -49.81 2.77 -47.02
C THR A 10 -48.77 3.72 -46.54
N LEU A 11 -48.88 4.15 -45.28
CA LEU A 11 -47.82 4.85 -44.55
C LEU A 11 -46.76 3.83 -44.09
N ALA A 12 -45.56 3.90 -44.64
CA ALA A 12 -44.40 3.15 -44.14
C ALA A 12 -43.82 3.93 -42.97
N ALA A 13 -43.98 3.41 -41.74
CA ALA A 13 -43.32 3.90 -40.57
C ALA A 13 -41.86 3.38 -40.57
N VAL A 14 -40.92 4.28 -40.79
CA VAL A 14 -39.48 4.02 -40.61
C VAL A 14 -39.20 4.09 -39.10
N ALA A 15 -39.04 2.93 -38.48
CA ALA A 15 -38.54 2.83 -37.10
C ALA A 15 -37.03 3.21 -37.09
N LEU A 16 -36.69 4.41 -36.65
CA LEU A 16 -35.33 4.75 -36.27
C LEU A 16 -35.01 3.96 -35.00
N GLY A 17 -34.27 2.85 -35.15
CA GLY A 17 -33.64 2.17 -34.06
C GLY A 17 -32.52 3.06 -33.49
N ALA A 18 -32.75 3.59 -32.29
CA ALA A 18 -31.68 4.20 -31.50
C ALA A 18 -30.68 3.10 -31.10
N PHE A 19 -29.57 3.03 -31.83
CA PHE A 19 -28.39 2.30 -31.35
C PHE A 19 -27.86 3.05 -30.17
N SER A 20 -28.17 2.58 -28.95
CA SER A 20 -27.41 2.95 -27.74
C SER A 20 -26.01 2.36 -27.89
N MET A 21 -25.04 3.22 -28.22
CA MET A 21 -23.63 2.87 -28.08
C MET A 21 -23.37 2.53 -26.60
N PRO A 22 -22.69 1.41 -26.33
CA PRO A 22 -22.24 1.17 -24.97
C PRO A 22 -21.30 2.32 -24.58
N ASP A 23 -21.61 2.99 -23.48
CA ASP A 23 -20.68 3.90 -22.82
C ASP A 23 -19.37 3.14 -22.60
N LEU A 24 -18.35 3.51 -23.37
CA LEU A 24 -16.98 3.09 -23.09
C LEU A 24 -16.69 3.56 -21.67
N ALA A 25 -16.60 2.64 -20.74
CA ALA A 25 -16.17 2.92 -19.37
C ALA A 25 -14.83 3.65 -19.47
N VAL A 26 -14.87 4.97 -19.29
CA VAL A 26 -13.66 5.80 -19.18
C VAL A 26 -12.97 5.30 -17.92
N SER A 27 -11.83 4.63 -18.10
CA SER A 27 -10.95 4.28 -16.99
C SER A 27 -10.71 5.56 -16.20
N ALA A 28 -11.12 5.59 -14.93
CA ALA A 28 -10.99 6.74 -14.08
C ALA A 28 -9.51 7.07 -13.91
N THR A 29 -9.03 8.06 -14.65
CA THR A 29 -7.65 8.54 -14.59
C THR A 29 -7.54 9.57 -13.47
N PHE A 30 -6.59 9.34 -12.56
CA PHE A 30 -6.24 10.36 -11.57
C PHE A 30 -5.70 11.60 -12.26
N GLY A 31 -6.22 12.76 -11.89
CA GLY A 31 -5.71 14.05 -12.30
C GLY A 31 -4.63 14.57 -11.36
N GLN A 32 -4.20 15.82 -11.62
CA GLN A 32 -3.30 16.57 -10.75
C GLN A 32 -3.81 18.00 -10.56
N GLN A 33 -3.48 18.57 -9.42
CA GLN A 33 -3.69 19.97 -9.09
C GLN A 33 -2.38 20.59 -8.63
N GLU A 34 -2.05 21.76 -9.17
CA GLU A 34 -0.90 22.56 -8.72
C GLU A 34 -1.11 23.05 -7.29
N VAL A 35 -0.01 23.14 -6.55
CA VAL A 35 0.00 23.55 -5.15
C VAL A 35 1.04 24.66 -4.92
N ASP A 36 0.88 25.40 -3.83
CA ASP A 36 1.90 26.32 -3.36
C ASP A 36 3.13 25.55 -2.86
N GLN A 37 4.24 25.62 -3.60
CA GLN A 37 5.48 24.90 -3.32
C GLN A 37 6.09 25.27 -1.97
N SER A 38 5.86 26.49 -1.48
CA SER A 38 6.39 26.95 -0.19
C SER A 38 5.74 26.26 1.00
N ARG A 39 4.58 25.62 0.78
CA ARG A 39 3.86 24.86 1.80
C ARG A 39 4.32 23.41 1.90
N PHE A 40 5.32 22.99 1.12
CA PHE A 40 5.83 21.63 1.10
C PHE A 40 7.33 21.60 1.39
N VAL A 41 7.75 20.60 2.14
CA VAL A 41 9.16 20.26 2.30
C VAL A 41 9.35 18.76 2.11
N ALA A 42 10.34 18.39 1.29
CA ALA A 42 10.83 17.02 1.19
C ALA A 42 12.15 16.92 1.97
N PHE A 43 12.31 15.86 2.73
CA PHE A 43 13.56 15.60 3.47
C PHE A 43 13.78 14.11 3.69
N SER A 44 15.04 13.73 3.94
CA SER A 44 15.40 12.36 4.29
C SER A 44 15.17 12.09 5.77
N SER A 45 14.72 10.87 6.10
CA SER A 45 14.74 10.41 7.50
C SER A 45 16.17 10.34 8.05
N ARG A 46 16.29 10.30 9.38
CA ARG A 46 17.55 9.97 10.06
C ARG A 46 17.98 8.55 9.70
N GLY A 47 19.29 8.32 9.61
CA GLY A 47 19.86 7.00 9.37
C GLY A 47 21.14 7.04 8.57
N ILE A 48 21.93 5.96 8.64
CA ILE A 48 23.18 5.79 7.91
C ILE A 48 22.98 4.97 6.63
N THR A 49 22.21 3.89 6.71
CA THR A 49 22.07 2.90 5.64
C THR A 49 20.70 2.88 4.95
N THR A 50 19.65 3.18 5.67
CA THR A 50 18.27 3.23 5.12
C THR A 50 17.67 4.59 5.41
N ARG A 51 17.36 5.32 4.35
CA ARG A 51 16.74 6.64 4.43
C ARG A 51 15.41 6.64 3.71
N GLN A 52 14.41 7.12 4.40
CA GLN A 52 13.06 7.26 3.86
C GLN A 52 12.84 8.71 3.45
N LEU A 53 12.16 8.91 2.32
CA LEU A 53 11.64 10.22 1.94
C LEU A 53 10.46 10.54 2.86
N ILE A 54 10.46 11.74 3.41
CA ILE A 54 9.34 12.30 4.15
C ILE A 54 8.95 13.61 3.45
N ILE A 55 7.67 13.79 3.19
CA ILE A 55 7.12 15.05 2.69
C ILE A 55 6.15 15.58 3.73
N ILE A 56 6.35 16.83 4.14
CA ILE A 56 5.41 17.55 5.02
C ILE A 56 4.77 18.70 4.23
N GLU A 57 3.48 18.88 4.43
CA GLU A 57 2.69 19.99 3.96
C GLU A 57 2.21 20.85 5.13
N GLN A 58 2.39 22.14 5.04
CA GLN A 58 1.78 23.16 5.90
C GLN A 58 0.34 23.40 5.43
N VAL A 59 -0.64 22.81 6.10
CA VAL A 59 -2.07 22.95 5.71
C VAL A 59 -2.67 24.23 6.25
N ALA A 60 -2.39 24.57 7.51
CA ALA A 60 -2.86 25.78 8.16
C ALA A 60 -1.70 26.53 8.81
N ASP A 61 -1.76 27.86 8.81
CA ASP A 61 -0.65 28.75 9.26
C ASP A 61 -0.68 29.04 10.76
N THR A 62 -1.48 28.31 11.53
CA THR A 62 -1.61 28.50 12.98
C THR A 62 -0.36 28.13 13.76
N ARG A 63 0.46 27.22 13.21
CA ARG A 63 1.71 26.76 13.78
C ARG A 63 2.62 26.20 12.70
N ALA A 64 3.92 26.44 12.79
CA ALA A 64 4.90 25.90 11.86
C ALA A 64 5.01 24.36 11.98
N CYS A 65 5.08 23.69 10.84
CA CYS A 65 5.22 22.23 10.76
C CYS A 65 6.69 21.78 10.79
N TRP A 66 7.62 22.65 10.41
CA TRP A 66 9.06 22.42 10.44
C TRP A 66 9.82 23.73 10.62
N SER A 67 11.06 23.63 11.00
CA SER A 67 12.05 24.70 10.87
C SER A 67 13.21 24.23 10.00
N GLU A 68 13.91 25.18 9.36
CA GLU A 68 15.05 24.92 8.49
C GLU A 68 16.32 25.50 9.08
N GLY A 69 17.40 24.71 9.09
CA GLY A 69 18.75 25.18 9.41
C GLY A 69 19.30 26.06 8.30
N VAL A 70 20.40 26.78 8.62
CA VAL A 70 21.04 27.71 7.67
C VAL A 70 22.26 27.15 6.97
N ASN A 71 22.77 25.99 7.39
CA ASN A 71 23.97 25.35 6.86
C ASN A 71 23.66 24.34 5.76
N SER A 72 24.64 24.02 4.92
CA SER A 72 24.52 22.94 3.91
C SER A 72 25.16 21.65 4.45
N PRO A 73 24.47 20.51 4.43
CA PRO A 73 23.07 20.32 4.04
C PRO A 73 22.10 21.05 4.98
N ILE A 74 21.00 21.56 4.44
CA ILE A 74 19.95 22.18 5.25
C ILE A 74 19.29 21.09 6.10
N LEU A 75 19.39 21.20 7.41
CA LEU A 75 18.72 20.29 8.33
C LEU A 75 17.27 20.72 8.55
N ILE A 76 16.38 19.74 8.60
CA ILE A 76 14.98 19.96 8.94
C ILE A 76 14.75 19.54 10.38
N GLU A 77 14.15 20.40 11.18
CA GLU A 77 13.58 20.04 12.45
C GLU A 77 12.06 19.93 12.29
N PRO A 78 11.53 18.70 12.24
CA PRO A 78 10.08 18.52 12.14
C PRO A 78 9.44 18.80 13.49
N LEU A 79 8.69 19.89 13.59
CA LEU A 79 8.15 20.40 14.87
C LEU A 79 6.94 19.60 15.36
N LEU A 80 6.33 18.76 14.51
CA LEU A 80 5.09 18.03 14.79
C LEU A 80 5.18 16.52 14.48
N LEU A 81 6.37 15.90 14.52
CA LEU A 81 6.50 14.45 14.25
C LEU A 81 5.75 13.56 15.24
N ASN A 82 5.51 14.02 16.46
CA ASN A 82 4.90 13.26 17.55
C ASN A 82 3.48 13.72 17.90
N PHE A 83 2.86 14.59 17.10
CA PHE A 83 1.55 15.18 17.40
C PHE A 83 0.48 14.75 16.44
N ASP A 84 -0.77 14.78 16.93
CA ASP A 84 -1.98 14.66 16.14
C ASP A 84 -2.00 15.75 15.06
N PHE A 85 -2.01 15.30 13.81
CA PHE A 85 -1.96 16.15 12.62
C PHE A 85 -3.34 16.72 12.24
N SER A 86 -4.23 16.91 13.20
CA SER A 86 -5.58 17.40 12.97
C SER A 86 -5.59 18.79 12.34
N GLY A 87 -5.44 18.86 11.02
CA GLY A 87 -5.71 20.03 10.21
C GLY A 87 -4.60 21.08 10.10
N ILE A 88 -3.43 20.93 10.74
CA ILE A 88 -2.33 21.91 10.66
C ILE A 88 -1.26 21.45 9.69
N CYS A 89 -0.81 20.20 9.83
CA CYS A 89 0.23 19.61 8.99
C CYS A 89 -0.25 18.29 8.40
N ARG A 90 0.23 17.96 7.21
CA ARG A 90 0.03 16.66 6.61
C ARG A 90 1.39 16.04 6.30
N ARG A 91 1.56 14.78 6.64
CA ARG A 91 2.79 14.03 6.42
C ARG A 91 2.56 12.87 5.47
N SER A 92 3.42 12.75 4.46
CA SER A 92 3.47 11.64 3.52
C SER A 92 4.83 10.93 3.67
N THR A 93 4.82 9.62 3.90
CA THR A 93 6.03 8.84 4.23
C THR A 93 6.25 7.62 3.37
N ASP A 94 5.28 7.27 2.51
CA ASP A 94 5.33 6.05 1.70
C ASP A 94 4.58 6.21 0.37
N ARG A 95 4.52 5.14 -0.42
CA ARG A 95 3.85 5.11 -1.73
C ARG A 95 2.35 5.45 -1.69
N ASN A 96 1.71 5.32 -0.53
CA ASN A 96 0.30 5.73 -0.40
C ASN A 96 0.19 7.25 -0.25
N GLY A 97 1.20 7.88 0.33
CA GLY A 97 1.28 9.32 0.54
C GLY A 97 1.88 10.10 -0.62
N TYR A 98 2.76 9.47 -1.42
CA TYR A 98 3.40 10.13 -2.57
C TYR A 98 3.79 9.16 -3.69
N SER A 99 3.89 9.68 -4.93
CA SER A 99 4.45 8.96 -6.08
C SER A 99 5.03 9.93 -7.13
N ILE A 100 5.59 9.38 -8.19
CA ILE A 100 6.11 10.15 -9.34
C ILE A 100 5.00 10.32 -10.37
N ARG A 101 4.92 11.52 -10.95
CA ARG A 101 4.09 11.80 -12.11
C ARG A 101 4.92 12.48 -13.19
N VAL A 102 4.96 11.94 -14.40
CA VAL A 102 5.69 12.51 -15.53
C VAL A 102 4.74 12.67 -16.71
N ASN A 103 4.69 13.89 -17.28
CA ASN A 103 3.84 14.20 -18.45
C ASN A 103 2.38 13.77 -18.26
N GLY A 104 1.82 14.03 -17.08
CA GLY A 104 0.44 13.67 -16.78
C GLY A 104 0.21 12.17 -16.50
N GLN A 105 1.24 11.33 -16.57
CA GLN A 105 1.16 9.90 -16.28
C GLN A 105 1.60 9.58 -14.84
N ASP A 106 0.74 8.92 -14.07
CA ASP A 106 1.08 8.41 -12.74
C ASP A 106 2.02 7.20 -12.85
N LEU A 107 3.23 7.34 -12.35
CA LEU A 107 4.27 6.32 -12.39
C LEU A 107 4.46 5.62 -11.01
N GLY A 108 3.52 5.74 -10.09
CA GLY A 108 3.62 5.17 -8.75
C GLY A 108 3.83 3.66 -8.71
N LEU A 109 3.36 2.93 -9.73
CA LEU A 109 3.58 1.49 -9.89
C LEU A 109 4.84 1.17 -10.70
N ALA A 110 5.34 2.11 -11.49
CA ALA A 110 6.49 1.90 -12.36
C ALA A 110 7.83 2.26 -11.70
N TYR A 111 7.81 3.12 -10.67
CA TYR A 111 9.00 3.60 -10.00
C TYR A 111 8.90 3.50 -8.48
N THR A 112 10.06 3.29 -7.85
CA THR A 112 10.23 3.34 -6.39
C THR A 112 11.09 4.54 -6.03
N LEU A 113 10.56 5.43 -5.16
CA LEU A 113 11.30 6.58 -4.63
C LEU A 113 12.26 6.14 -3.52
N ARG A 114 13.51 6.57 -3.61
CA ARG A 114 14.54 6.30 -2.60
C ARG A 114 15.45 7.50 -2.39
N VAL A 115 15.91 7.70 -1.16
CA VAL A 115 17.00 8.62 -0.84
C VAL A 115 18.27 7.78 -0.64
N LEU A 116 19.25 7.99 -1.50
CA LEU A 116 20.49 7.21 -1.52
C LEU A 116 21.69 8.12 -1.29
N PRO A 117 22.69 7.69 -0.50
CA PRO A 117 23.99 8.37 -0.48
C PRO A 117 24.69 8.13 -1.82
N ARG A 118 25.12 9.20 -2.47
CA ARG A 118 25.94 9.18 -3.69
C ARG A 118 27.04 10.21 -3.55
N GLU A 119 28.31 9.74 -3.66
CA GLU A 119 29.48 10.59 -3.46
C GLU A 119 29.43 11.33 -2.11
N ALA A 120 29.32 12.65 -2.09
CA ALA A 120 29.23 13.49 -0.92
C ALA A 120 27.83 14.05 -0.65
N ASP A 121 26.76 13.41 -1.19
CA ASP A 121 25.41 13.93 -1.16
C ASP A 121 24.35 12.86 -0.86
N LEU A 122 23.15 13.29 -0.46
CA LEU A 122 21.97 12.46 -0.42
C LEU A 122 21.09 12.80 -1.62
N VAL A 123 20.84 11.82 -2.47
CA VAL A 123 20.11 12.00 -3.72
C VAL A 123 18.77 11.29 -3.64
N LEU A 124 17.70 12.02 -3.89
CA LEU A 124 16.37 11.45 -4.10
C LEU A 124 16.26 10.96 -5.53
N VAL A 125 16.02 9.68 -5.68
CA VAL A 125 15.92 9.02 -6.99
C VAL A 125 14.61 8.24 -7.13
N GLY A 126 14.06 8.22 -8.34
CA GLY A 126 13.06 7.28 -8.79
C GLY A 126 13.74 6.09 -9.47
N ILE A 127 13.71 4.93 -8.82
CA ILE A 127 14.29 3.69 -9.37
C ILE A 127 13.16 2.96 -10.11
N PRO A 128 13.34 2.65 -11.42
CA PRO A 128 12.33 1.93 -12.17
C PRO A 128 12.20 0.48 -11.68
N ASN A 129 10.98 -0.03 -11.73
CA ASN A 129 10.68 -1.43 -11.39
C ASN A 129 10.98 -2.39 -12.56
N ASN A 130 11.30 -1.87 -13.75
CA ASN A 130 11.76 -2.61 -14.91
C ASN A 130 13.20 -2.21 -15.26
N ARG A 131 13.89 -3.01 -16.12
CA ARG A 131 15.30 -2.76 -16.50
C ARG A 131 15.45 -1.77 -17.65
N ASP A 132 14.38 -1.45 -18.36
CA ASP A 132 14.44 -0.70 -19.62
C ASP A 132 14.19 0.80 -19.41
N SER A 133 13.78 1.19 -18.22
CA SER A 133 13.51 2.59 -17.90
C SER A 133 14.68 3.21 -17.13
N PRO A 134 15.01 4.50 -17.35
CA PRO A 134 16.10 5.16 -16.66
C PRO A 134 15.78 5.43 -15.18
N THR A 135 16.80 5.46 -14.33
CA THR A 135 16.69 6.01 -12.98
C THR A 135 16.52 7.52 -13.09
N LEU A 136 15.54 8.07 -12.36
CA LEU A 136 15.25 9.51 -12.36
C LEU A 136 15.89 10.17 -11.15
N GLU A 137 16.71 11.19 -11.36
CA GLU A 137 17.15 12.05 -10.28
C GLU A 137 16.10 13.12 -10.03
N ILE A 138 15.62 13.24 -8.77
CA ILE A 138 14.49 14.10 -8.42
C ILE A 138 14.93 15.26 -7.53
N GLY A 139 15.99 15.09 -6.74
CA GLY A 139 16.49 16.13 -5.87
C GLY A 139 17.72 15.71 -5.07
N ARG A 140 18.32 16.68 -4.39
CA ARG A 140 19.56 16.51 -3.61
C ARG A 140 19.48 17.27 -2.28
N SER A 141 20.25 16.83 -1.30
CA SER A 141 20.35 17.54 0.00
C SER A 141 21.46 18.60 0.05
N GLY A 142 22.42 18.54 -0.87
CA GLY A 142 23.59 19.43 -0.86
C GLY A 142 24.62 19.06 0.20
N GLY A 143 24.72 17.79 0.56
CA GLY A 143 25.72 17.25 1.48
C GLY A 143 25.24 16.01 2.23
N LEU A 144 26.18 15.28 2.86
CA LEU A 144 25.88 14.12 3.70
C LEU A 144 25.62 14.54 5.14
N THR A 145 24.61 13.94 5.77
CA THR A 145 24.35 14.05 7.20
C THR A 145 23.61 12.82 7.69
N ASN A 146 23.65 12.55 8.97
CA ASN A 146 22.87 11.47 9.59
C ASN A 146 21.51 11.95 10.14
N ASP A 147 21.26 13.25 10.06
CA ASP A 147 20.02 13.88 10.50
C ASP A 147 19.00 14.04 9.35
N PHE A 148 17.87 14.65 9.64
CA PHE A 148 16.86 15.00 8.66
C PHE A 148 17.39 16.06 7.70
N ALA A 149 17.74 15.69 6.49
CA ALA A 149 18.27 16.59 5.48
C ALA A 149 17.18 17.02 4.50
N LYS A 150 16.99 18.31 4.29
CA LYS A 150 16.13 18.84 3.21
C LYS A 150 16.59 18.28 1.87
N ILE A 151 15.64 17.86 1.06
CA ILE A 151 15.86 17.50 -0.33
C ILE A 151 15.35 18.64 -1.20
N ALA A 152 16.25 19.40 -1.78
CA ALA A 152 15.91 20.38 -2.81
C ALA A 152 15.57 19.63 -4.10
N LEU A 153 14.36 19.85 -4.62
CA LEU A 153 13.96 19.24 -5.88
C LEU A 153 14.81 19.79 -7.04
N ALA A 154 15.21 18.94 -7.95
CA ALA A 154 15.94 19.32 -9.16
C ALA A 154 15.06 20.19 -10.09
N PRO A 155 15.66 21.02 -10.96
CA PRO A 155 14.91 21.89 -11.85
C PRO A 155 13.84 21.14 -12.66
N GLY A 156 12.63 21.68 -12.70
CA GLY A 156 11.48 21.11 -13.39
C GLY A 156 10.65 20.13 -12.54
N TRP A 157 11.18 19.63 -11.43
CA TRP A 157 10.41 18.86 -10.46
C TRP A 157 9.66 19.78 -9.49
N ARG A 158 8.41 19.43 -9.19
CA ARG A 158 7.54 20.14 -8.26
C ARG A 158 6.56 19.24 -7.55
N PHE A 159 5.96 19.71 -6.48
CA PHE A 159 4.84 19.04 -5.83
C PHE A 159 3.54 19.35 -6.55
N THR A 160 2.68 18.35 -6.69
CA THR A 160 1.27 18.53 -7.06
C THR A 160 0.41 17.60 -6.21
N ARG A 161 -0.91 17.85 -6.17
CA ARG A 161 -1.87 16.99 -5.51
C ARG A 161 -2.55 16.07 -6.52
N ARG A 162 -2.76 14.83 -6.13
CA ARG A 162 -3.61 13.89 -6.88
C ARG A 162 -5.06 14.35 -6.78
N THR A 163 -5.79 14.30 -7.90
CA THR A 163 -7.23 14.53 -7.92
C THR A 163 -7.95 13.30 -8.48
N PHE A 164 -9.23 13.17 -8.09
CA PHE A 164 -10.16 12.21 -8.65
C PHE A 164 -11.45 12.97 -8.98
N GLY A 165 -11.73 13.17 -10.26
CA GLY A 165 -12.71 14.19 -10.66
C GLY A 165 -12.32 15.55 -10.06
N ASP A 166 -13.27 16.22 -9.41
CA ASP A 166 -13.06 17.52 -8.76
C ASP A 166 -12.51 17.40 -7.32
N GLN A 167 -12.34 16.18 -6.82
CA GLN A 167 -11.88 15.96 -5.45
C GLN A 167 -10.36 15.92 -5.36
N VAL A 168 -9.78 16.77 -4.50
CA VAL A 168 -8.35 16.78 -4.17
C VAL A 168 -8.07 15.73 -3.10
N LEU A 169 -7.16 14.81 -3.41
CA LEU A 169 -6.79 13.72 -2.51
C LEU A 169 -5.57 14.08 -1.65
N GLY A 170 -5.38 13.34 -0.57
CA GLY A 170 -4.23 13.47 0.33
C GLY A 170 -2.87 13.11 -0.29
N HIS A 171 -2.84 12.47 -1.45
CA HIS A 171 -1.63 11.98 -2.10
C HIS A 171 -0.86 13.10 -2.81
N VAL A 172 0.45 13.14 -2.63
CA VAL A 172 1.37 14.13 -3.24
C VAL A 172 2.09 13.49 -4.42
N TYR A 173 2.10 14.17 -5.56
CA TYR A 173 2.98 13.80 -6.67
C TYR A 173 4.27 14.62 -6.62
N LEU A 174 5.37 13.96 -6.91
CA LEU A 174 6.58 14.58 -7.42
C LEU A 174 6.42 14.63 -8.94
N THR A 175 6.11 15.81 -9.46
CA THR A 175 5.66 15.99 -10.85
C THR A 175 6.75 16.63 -11.70
N TYR A 176 6.93 16.09 -12.89
CA TYR A 176 7.81 16.62 -13.93
C TYR A 176 7.07 16.68 -15.26
N GLU A 177 7.25 17.75 -16.02
CA GLU A 177 6.72 17.91 -17.37
C GLU A 177 7.83 18.30 -18.34
N GLY A 178 7.90 17.61 -19.47
CA GLY A 178 8.93 17.79 -20.46
C GLY A 178 9.47 16.45 -20.98
N GLN A 179 10.54 16.50 -21.76
CA GLN A 179 11.27 15.29 -22.09
C GLN A 179 11.75 14.64 -20.79
N PHE A 180 11.79 13.31 -20.74
CA PHE A 180 12.24 12.57 -19.57
C PHE A 180 13.45 13.28 -18.97
N PRO A 181 13.42 13.62 -17.66
CA PRO A 181 14.54 14.32 -17.05
C PRO A 181 15.81 13.54 -17.37
N PRO A 182 16.94 14.20 -17.69
CA PRO A 182 18.19 13.51 -17.84
C PRO A 182 18.43 12.71 -16.56
N GLY A 183 18.15 11.43 -16.64
CA GLY A 183 18.68 10.49 -15.68
C GLY A 183 20.19 10.58 -15.86
N ASP A 184 20.93 10.54 -14.77
CA ASP A 184 22.33 10.23 -14.87
C ASP A 184 22.40 8.91 -15.64
N VAL A 185 22.70 8.99 -16.94
CA VAL A 185 23.05 7.84 -17.76
C VAL A 185 24.45 7.46 -17.27
N GLY A 186 24.51 7.00 -16.02
CA GLY A 186 25.61 6.19 -15.58
C GLY A 186 25.62 5.06 -16.61
N THR A 187 26.48 5.20 -17.60
CA THR A 187 26.80 4.13 -18.53
C THR A 187 26.77 2.85 -17.75
N ASN A 188 25.79 2.00 -18.08
CA ASN A 188 25.81 0.62 -17.61
C ASN A 188 27.25 0.16 -17.74
N PRO A 189 27.99 -0.13 -16.67
CA PRO A 189 29.33 -0.63 -16.85
C PRO A 189 29.18 -1.89 -17.69
N THR A 190 29.73 -1.83 -18.89
CA THR A 190 30.05 -3.00 -19.72
C THR A 190 30.68 -4.00 -18.75
N PRO A 191 30.20 -5.25 -18.68
CA PRO A 191 30.81 -6.20 -17.75
C PRO A 191 32.30 -6.25 -18.00
N PRO A 192 33.14 -5.93 -17.03
CA PRO A 192 34.58 -6.16 -17.19
C PRO A 192 34.74 -7.67 -17.31
N GLY A 193 35.49 -8.06 -18.35
CA GLY A 193 35.99 -9.41 -18.43
C GLY A 193 36.73 -9.79 -17.15
N ASP A 194 36.59 -11.01 -16.73
CA ASP A 194 37.18 -11.73 -15.62
C ASP A 194 38.33 -11.03 -14.88
N GLY A 195 38.06 -10.55 -13.70
CA GLY A 195 39.04 -9.96 -12.80
C GLY A 195 38.40 -9.58 -11.47
N GLY A 196 38.32 -10.49 -10.55
CA GLY A 196 38.16 -10.38 -9.10
C GLY A 196 37.39 -9.18 -8.56
N SER A 197 36.08 -9.13 -8.71
CA SER A 197 35.23 -8.15 -8.04
C SER A 197 34.76 -8.70 -6.69
N THR A 198 35.22 -8.07 -5.60
CA THR A 198 34.52 -8.15 -4.33
C THR A 198 33.08 -7.72 -4.53
N PRO A 199 32.07 -8.48 -4.13
CA PRO A 199 30.67 -8.11 -4.28
C PRO A 199 30.40 -6.84 -3.46
N VAL A 200 29.85 -5.80 -4.10
CA VAL A 200 29.17 -4.71 -3.39
C VAL A 200 28.09 -5.36 -2.53
N PRO A 201 28.06 -5.13 -1.20
CA PRO A 201 27.05 -5.76 -0.36
C PRO A 201 25.69 -5.28 -0.82
N PRO A 202 24.77 -6.19 -1.17
CA PRO A 202 23.39 -5.85 -1.49
C PRO A 202 22.75 -5.27 -0.24
N SER A 203 21.75 -4.43 -0.42
CA SER A 203 20.88 -3.96 0.66
C SER A 203 20.58 -5.15 1.58
N THR A 204 21.18 -5.11 2.78
CA THR A 204 21.17 -6.24 3.71
C THR A 204 19.73 -6.40 4.22
N SER A 205 18.97 -7.25 3.53
CA SER A 205 17.78 -7.82 4.13
C SER A 205 18.19 -8.48 5.43
N ARG A 206 17.45 -8.24 6.51
CA ARG A 206 17.61 -8.98 7.77
C ARG A 206 17.48 -10.50 7.53
N PHE A 207 16.84 -10.90 6.43
CA PHE A 207 16.58 -12.29 6.07
C PHE A 207 17.31 -12.67 4.78
N THR A 208 17.89 -13.85 4.80
CA THR A 208 18.71 -14.38 3.70
C THR A 208 17.88 -14.91 2.52
N ASP A 209 16.59 -15.22 2.75
CA ASP A 209 15.71 -15.96 1.86
C ASP A 209 14.58 -15.14 1.22
N VAL A 210 14.58 -13.81 1.39
CA VAL A 210 13.54 -12.94 0.81
C VAL A 210 14.01 -12.18 -0.44
N ARG A 211 15.32 -12.32 -0.79
CA ARG A 211 15.86 -11.67 -1.98
C ARG A 211 15.20 -12.23 -3.23
N GLY A 212 14.59 -11.36 -4.05
CA GLY A 212 13.86 -11.76 -5.25
C GLY A 212 12.41 -12.18 -5.00
N ASP A 213 11.92 -12.18 -3.75
CA ASP A 213 10.50 -12.33 -3.48
C ASP A 213 9.73 -11.08 -3.92
N ILE A 214 8.59 -11.28 -4.58
CA ILE A 214 7.76 -10.18 -5.10
C ILE A 214 7.25 -9.25 -4.00
N TYR A 215 7.14 -9.74 -2.77
CA TYR A 215 6.72 -9.00 -1.58
C TYR A 215 7.90 -8.57 -0.69
N PHE A 216 9.13 -8.54 -1.23
CA PHE A 216 10.33 -8.19 -0.48
C PHE A 216 10.18 -6.91 0.35
N ASN A 217 9.68 -5.83 -0.26
CA ASN A 217 9.50 -4.56 0.43
C ASN A 217 8.38 -4.62 1.48
N ASP A 218 7.29 -5.34 1.17
CA ASP A 218 6.17 -5.52 2.10
C ASP A 218 6.60 -6.33 3.32
N ILE A 219 7.40 -7.39 3.12
CA ILE A 219 7.97 -8.20 4.20
C ILE A 219 8.86 -7.34 5.09
N GLN A 220 9.79 -6.57 4.52
CA GLN A 220 10.66 -5.70 5.31
C GLN A 220 9.85 -4.71 6.13
N ARG A 221 8.87 -4.06 5.52
CA ARG A 221 8.02 -3.09 6.19
C ARG A 221 7.16 -3.71 7.29
N ALA A 222 6.59 -4.89 7.04
CA ALA A 222 5.81 -5.64 8.03
C ALA A 222 6.63 -6.00 9.27
N VAL A 223 7.89 -6.39 9.07
CA VAL A 223 8.84 -6.71 10.15
C VAL A 223 9.30 -5.45 10.88
N GLU A 224 9.56 -4.35 10.20
CA GLU A 224 9.89 -3.05 10.80
C GLU A 224 8.75 -2.53 11.69
N ILE A 225 7.51 -2.65 11.24
CA ILE A 225 6.31 -2.28 12.02
C ILE A 225 6.13 -3.23 13.21
N GLY A 226 6.60 -4.47 13.11
CA GLY A 226 6.65 -5.42 14.21
C GLY A 226 5.43 -6.34 14.34
N PHE A 227 4.55 -6.43 13.31
CA PHE A 227 3.41 -7.33 13.37
C PHE A 227 3.70 -8.74 12.82
N ILE A 228 4.85 -8.94 12.20
CA ILE A 228 5.38 -10.25 11.80
C ILE A 228 6.89 -10.28 12.02
N ALA A 229 7.41 -11.44 12.40
CA ALA A 229 8.83 -11.65 12.61
C ALA A 229 9.37 -12.76 11.69
N GLY A 230 10.68 -12.77 11.48
CA GLY A 230 11.39 -13.92 10.92
C GLY A 230 11.75 -14.95 11.99
N PHE A 231 12.60 -15.88 11.60
CA PHE A 231 13.09 -16.98 12.44
C PHE A 231 14.50 -16.65 12.97
N GLU A 232 14.91 -17.39 13.99
CA GLU A 232 16.22 -17.22 14.66
C GLU A 232 17.41 -17.49 13.71
N ASP A 233 17.20 -18.26 12.65
CA ASP A 233 18.18 -18.55 11.60
C ASP A 233 18.34 -17.45 10.55
N ASN A 234 17.82 -16.25 10.80
CA ASN A 234 17.78 -15.12 9.88
C ASN A 234 17.03 -15.42 8.56
N THR A 235 16.06 -16.32 8.59
CA THR A 235 15.13 -16.54 7.48
C THR A 235 13.77 -15.93 7.78
N PHE A 236 13.01 -15.58 6.73
CA PHE A 236 11.60 -15.19 6.81
C PHE A 236 10.68 -16.35 6.41
N ARG A 237 11.17 -17.24 5.59
CA ARG A 237 10.45 -18.35 4.97
C ARG A 237 9.22 -17.90 4.20
N PRO A 238 9.39 -17.06 3.15
CA PRO A 238 8.30 -16.40 2.45
C PRO A 238 7.29 -17.38 1.85
N GLN A 239 7.74 -18.55 1.38
CA GLN A 239 6.90 -19.58 0.79
C GLN A 239 6.36 -20.62 1.81
N GLN A 240 6.62 -20.43 3.10
CA GLN A 240 6.00 -21.25 4.12
C GLN A 240 4.53 -20.89 4.28
N THR A 241 3.65 -21.88 4.40
CA THR A 241 2.23 -21.67 4.67
C THR A 241 2.02 -21.09 6.06
N LEU A 242 1.05 -20.17 6.19
CA LEU A 242 0.66 -19.60 7.47
C LEU A 242 -0.41 -20.47 8.12
N THR A 243 -0.26 -20.80 9.41
CA THR A 243 -1.31 -21.49 10.15
C THR A 243 -2.38 -20.51 10.64
N ARG A 244 -3.57 -21.02 10.98
CA ARG A 244 -4.68 -20.20 11.45
C ARG A 244 -4.36 -19.43 12.73
N GLU A 245 -3.64 -20.05 13.68
CA GLU A 245 -3.23 -19.35 14.91
C GLU A 245 -2.15 -18.29 14.65
N GLN A 246 -1.22 -18.54 13.71
CA GLN A 246 -0.22 -17.55 13.32
C GLN A 246 -0.88 -16.34 12.64
N LEU A 247 -1.92 -16.57 11.81
CA LEU A 247 -2.71 -15.48 11.24
C LEU A 247 -3.35 -14.63 12.33
N VAL A 248 -3.99 -15.24 13.33
CA VAL A 248 -4.59 -14.50 14.45
C VAL A 248 -3.55 -13.64 15.16
N SER A 249 -2.39 -14.21 15.48
CA SER A 249 -1.32 -13.45 16.12
C SER A 249 -0.88 -12.26 15.27
N MET A 250 -0.57 -12.48 14.00
CA MET A 250 -0.14 -11.45 13.08
C MET A 250 -1.17 -10.32 12.93
N VAL A 251 -2.45 -10.65 12.80
CA VAL A 251 -3.53 -9.67 12.64
C VAL A 251 -3.72 -8.83 13.91
N LEU A 252 -3.70 -9.43 15.09
CA LEU A 252 -3.81 -8.69 16.35
C LEU A 252 -2.57 -7.80 16.60
N ASP A 253 -1.39 -8.29 16.26
CA ASP A 253 -0.16 -7.51 16.37
C ASP A 253 -0.18 -6.33 15.37
N ALA A 254 -0.78 -6.50 14.17
CA ALA A 254 -1.01 -5.40 13.22
C ALA A 254 -2.06 -4.40 13.74
N LEU A 255 -3.18 -4.86 14.29
CA LEU A 255 -4.21 -4.00 14.87
C LEU A 255 -3.65 -3.15 16.03
N ASN A 256 -2.72 -3.68 16.79
CA ASN A 256 -2.05 -2.94 17.87
C ASN A 256 -1.16 -1.78 17.37
N GLN A 257 -0.86 -1.73 16.06
CA GLN A 257 -0.14 -0.63 15.40
C GLN A 257 -1.07 0.48 14.90
N VAL A 258 -2.40 0.28 14.98
CA VAL A 258 -3.36 1.33 14.64
C VAL A 258 -3.30 2.43 15.70
N PRO A 259 -3.12 3.71 15.35
CA PRO A 259 -3.07 4.80 16.30
C PRO A 259 -4.31 4.83 17.22
N ASN A 260 -4.09 4.97 18.50
CA ASN A 260 -5.13 4.99 19.54
C ASN A 260 -5.90 3.68 19.71
N ALA A 261 -5.44 2.58 19.13
CA ALA A 261 -6.12 1.29 19.16
C ALA A 261 -6.32 0.74 20.59
N ASN A 262 -5.38 1.01 21.51
CA ASN A 262 -5.38 0.51 22.90
C ASN A 262 -5.84 -0.96 23.02
N LEU A 263 -5.36 -1.81 22.12
CA LEU A 263 -5.76 -3.21 22.05
C LEU A 263 -5.28 -3.94 23.32
N ARG A 264 -6.20 -4.33 24.18
CA ARG A 264 -5.87 -5.06 25.41
C ARG A 264 -6.14 -6.54 25.22
N VAL A 265 -5.23 -7.23 24.55
CA VAL A 265 -5.28 -8.69 24.45
C VAL A 265 -4.84 -9.28 25.79
N PRO A 266 -5.64 -10.12 26.44
CA PRO A 266 -5.25 -10.79 27.69
C PRO A 266 -3.99 -11.63 27.50
N THR A 267 -3.17 -11.75 28.54
CA THR A 267 -1.97 -12.58 28.52
C THR A 267 -2.28 -14.08 28.63
N GLN A 268 -3.47 -14.41 29.17
CA GLN A 268 -3.96 -15.79 29.37
C GLN A 268 -5.42 -15.88 28.92
N ALA A 269 -5.79 -17.01 28.37
CA ALA A 269 -7.19 -17.33 28.10
C ALA A 269 -7.94 -17.67 29.40
N SER A 270 -9.21 -17.23 29.51
CA SER A 270 -10.05 -17.55 30.66
C SER A 270 -10.58 -18.99 30.66
N GLY A 271 -10.35 -19.73 29.57
CA GLY A 271 -10.77 -21.11 29.34
C GLY A 271 -10.39 -21.55 27.94
N ASN A 272 -10.85 -22.71 27.53
CA ASN A 272 -10.63 -23.20 26.16
C ASN A 272 -11.52 -22.41 25.17
N PRO A 273 -10.96 -21.54 24.31
CA PRO A 273 -11.77 -20.75 23.39
C PRO A 273 -12.53 -21.60 22.37
N TYR A 274 -11.97 -22.74 22.02
CA TYR A 274 -12.58 -23.79 21.20
C TYR A 274 -12.21 -25.15 21.76
N ARG A 275 -12.96 -26.20 21.41
CA ARG A 275 -12.74 -27.56 21.98
C ARG A 275 -11.37 -28.15 21.65
N ASP A 276 -10.71 -27.68 20.56
CA ASP A 276 -9.39 -28.07 20.11
C ASP A 276 -8.29 -27.04 20.44
N VAL A 277 -8.60 -26.01 21.20
CA VAL A 277 -7.64 -24.98 21.65
C VAL A 277 -7.62 -24.98 23.18
N ASN A 278 -6.60 -25.64 23.73
CA ASN A 278 -6.38 -25.62 25.17
C ASN A 278 -5.99 -24.23 25.66
N ALA A 279 -6.51 -23.80 26.83
CA ALA A 279 -6.24 -22.49 27.42
C ALA A 279 -4.73 -22.21 27.63
N ALA A 280 -3.92 -23.24 27.84
CA ALA A 280 -2.46 -23.15 28.00
C ALA A 280 -1.72 -23.03 26.65
N ARG A 281 -2.41 -23.13 25.49
CA ARG A 281 -1.78 -22.94 24.18
C ARG A 281 -1.31 -21.50 24.05
N TRP A 282 -0.12 -21.30 23.50
CA TRP A 282 0.47 -19.95 23.35
C TRP A 282 -0.44 -18.92 22.65
N SER A 283 -1.28 -19.40 21.74
CA SER A 283 -2.22 -18.57 20.95
C SER A 283 -3.61 -18.47 21.58
N ALA A 284 -3.91 -19.21 22.66
CA ALA A 284 -5.27 -19.34 23.20
C ALA A 284 -5.91 -18.00 23.56
N ALA A 285 -5.18 -17.14 24.26
CA ALA A 285 -5.66 -15.80 24.64
C ALA A 285 -5.93 -14.91 23.42
N LYS A 286 -5.05 -14.94 22.41
CA LYS A 286 -5.22 -14.23 21.15
C LYS A 286 -6.42 -14.75 20.36
N ILE A 287 -6.60 -16.08 20.29
CA ILE A 287 -7.75 -16.72 19.63
C ILE A 287 -9.06 -16.37 20.37
N GLN A 288 -9.05 -16.40 21.70
CA GLN A 288 -10.23 -15.98 22.51
C GLN A 288 -10.59 -14.54 22.21
N PHE A 289 -9.63 -13.63 22.30
CA PHE A 289 -9.85 -12.21 22.01
C PHE A 289 -10.40 -11.98 20.61
N ALA A 290 -9.80 -12.62 19.59
CA ALA A 290 -10.23 -12.48 18.20
C ALA A 290 -11.64 -13.03 17.95
N ARG A 291 -12.03 -14.13 18.64
CA ARG A 291 -13.37 -14.69 18.61
C ARG A 291 -14.38 -13.73 19.25
N ASP A 292 -14.08 -13.25 20.46
CA ASP A 292 -14.99 -12.41 21.26
C ASP A 292 -15.23 -11.06 20.60
N ASN A 293 -14.32 -10.61 19.73
CA ASN A 293 -14.44 -9.41 18.91
C ASN A 293 -14.84 -9.69 17.44
N ASN A 294 -15.34 -10.89 17.13
CA ASN A 294 -15.81 -11.29 15.81
C ASN A 294 -14.76 -11.16 14.68
N ILE A 295 -13.47 -11.09 15.01
CA ILE A 295 -12.38 -11.06 14.02
C ILE A 295 -12.19 -12.44 13.37
N VAL A 296 -12.36 -13.50 14.16
CA VAL A 296 -12.32 -14.89 13.67
C VAL A 296 -13.56 -15.66 14.10
N SER A 297 -13.83 -16.73 13.37
CA SER A 297 -14.82 -17.75 13.75
C SER A 297 -14.19 -19.14 13.68
N GLY A 298 -14.73 -20.06 14.46
CA GLY A 298 -14.46 -21.49 14.34
C GLY A 298 -15.27 -22.13 13.23
N TYR A 299 -15.17 -23.45 13.17
CA TYR A 299 -15.96 -24.30 12.28
C TYR A 299 -17.27 -24.73 12.98
N GLU A 300 -18.23 -25.18 12.17
CA GLU A 300 -19.55 -25.64 12.66
C GLU A 300 -19.42 -26.78 13.69
N ASP A 301 -18.36 -27.56 13.60
CA ASP A 301 -18.06 -28.64 14.54
C ASP A 301 -17.49 -28.15 15.89
N GLY A 302 -17.41 -26.84 16.13
CA GLY A 302 -16.90 -26.23 17.37
C GLY A 302 -15.37 -26.25 17.48
N THR A 303 -14.64 -26.55 16.41
CA THR A 303 -13.17 -26.48 16.36
C THR A 303 -12.68 -25.17 15.78
N PHE A 304 -11.43 -24.79 16.09
CA PHE A 304 -10.70 -23.69 15.45
C PHE A 304 -9.67 -24.16 14.45
N ARG A 305 -9.09 -25.33 14.67
CA ARG A 305 -8.02 -25.95 13.89
C ARG A 305 -6.77 -25.05 13.79
N PRO A 306 -6.13 -24.74 14.94
CA PRO A 306 -5.07 -23.74 15.04
C PRO A 306 -3.86 -24.03 14.13
N ASP A 307 -3.49 -25.28 13.96
CA ASP A 307 -2.33 -25.72 13.18
C ASP A 307 -2.61 -25.89 11.68
N ARG A 308 -3.89 -25.79 11.27
CA ARG A 308 -4.26 -25.95 9.86
C ARG A 308 -3.74 -24.74 9.05
N PRO A 309 -3.13 -24.95 7.87
CA PRO A 309 -2.83 -23.87 6.95
C PRO A 309 -4.08 -23.07 6.59
N VAL A 310 -4.00 -21.75 6.66
CA VAL A 310 -5.09 -20.85 6.28
C VAL A 310 -5.12 -20.70 4.76
N THR A 311 -6.31 -20.74 4.15
CA THR A 311 -6.45 -20.44 2.72
C THR A 311 -6.41 -18.94 2.46
N ARG A 312 -6.17 -18.57 1.20
CA ARG A 312 -6.19 -17.14 0.78
C ARG A 312 -7.56 -16.51 1.03
N ALA A 313 -8.64 -17.21 0.80
CA ALA A 313 -10.00 -16.73 1.10
C ALA A 313 -10.25 -16.55 2.61
N GLU A 314 -9.80 -17.50 3.43
CA GLU A 314 -9.89 -17.39 4.89
C GLU A 314 -9.06 -16.21 5.42
N LEU A 315 -7.85 -15.98 4.90
CA LEU A 315 -7.03 -14.82 5.21
C LEU A 315 -7.81 -13.51 4.93
N ILE A 316 -8.36 -13.37 3.72
CA ILE A 316 -9.10 -12.16 3.34
C ILE A 316 -10.35 -11.95 4.22
N SER A 317 -11.05 -13.02 4.56
CA SER A 317 -12.20 -12.95 5.47
C SER A 317 -11.83 -12.43 6.86
N VAL A 318 -10.69 -12.86 7.38
CA VAL A 318 -10.16 -12.38 8.67
C VAL A 318 -9.71 -10.92 8.55
N LEU A 319 -8.97 -10.56 7.51
CA LEU A 319 -8.52 -9.18 7.29
C LEU A 319 -9.70 -8.20 7.12
N ARG A 320 -10.76 -8.62 6.43
CA ARG A 320 -11.99 -7.81 6.31
C ARG A 320 -12.60 -7.50 7.67
N ARG A 321 -12.77 -8.52 8.52
CA ARG A 321 -13.34 -8.35 9.87
C ARG A 321 -12.42 -7.51 10.75
N ALA A 322 -11.11 -7.72 10.66
CA ALA A 322 -10.11 -6.93 11.36
C ALA A 322 -10.14 -5.45 10.94
N SER A 323 -10.34 -5.17 9.65
CA SER A 323 -10.51 -3.80 9.14
C SER A 323 -11.74 -3.13 9.75
N SER A 324 -12.91 -3.81 9.73
CA SER A 324 -14.14 -3.28 10.34
C SER A 324 -13.98 -3.04 11.84
N TYR A 325 -13.30 -3.96 12.54
CA TYR A 325 -12.97 -3.79 13.95
C TYR A 325 -12.06 -2.58 14.20
N ALA A 326 -11.02 -2.41 13.37
CA ALA A 326 -10.11 -1.26 13.46
C ALA A 326 -10.84 0.08 13.27
N GLN A 327 -11.75 0.17 12.30
CA GLN A 327 -12.57 1.36 12.08
C GLN A 327 -13.44 1.67 13.33
N THR A 328 -14.10 0.65 13.87
CA THR A 328 -14.90 0.82 15.10
C THR A 328 -14.05 1.32 16.27
N MET A 329 -12.83 0.80 16.45
CA MET A 329 -11.89 1.26 17.49
C MET A 329 -11.51 2.73 17.33
N ARG A 330 -11.45 3.23 16.11
CA ARG A 330 -11.18 4.64 15.80
C ARG A 330 -12.40 5.54 15.95
N GLY A 331 -13.55 4.99 16.31
CA GLY A 331 -14.83 5.72 16.40
C GLY A 331 -15.51 5.94 15.05
N SER A 332 -15.02 5.30 13.99
CA SER A 332 -15.55 5.37 12.63
C SER A 332 -16.60 4.28 12.38
N SER A 333 -17.29 4.37 11.24
CA SER A 333 -18.21 3.32 10.79
C SER A 333 -17.46 2.00 10.54
N ALA A 334 -18.07 0.87 10.89
CA ALA A 334 -17.52 -0.45 10.55
C ALA A 334 -17.52 -0.75 9.03
N THR A 335 -18.12 0.13 8.22
CA THR A 335 -18.19 0.02 6.76
C THR A 335 -16.84 0.35 6.16
N LEU A 336 -16.35 -0.53 5.29
CA LEU A 336 -15.09 -0.32 4.59
C LEU A 336 -15.35 0.47 3.29
N LEU A 337 -14.81 1.67 3.21
CA LEU A 337 -14.93 2.51 2.02
C LEU A 337 -13.95 2.06 0.93
N PRO A 338 -14.40 1.85 -0.30
CA PRO A 338 -13.51 1.46 -1.39
C PRO A 338 -12.56 2.62 -1.75
N THR A 339 -11.29 2.31 -1.95
CA THR A 339 -10.27 3.26 -2.42
C THR A 339 -9.99 3.13 -3.91
N GLN A 340 -10.50 2.05 -4.51
CA GLN A 340 -10.35 1.74 -5.94
C GLN A 340 -11.52 0.87 -6.41
N GLN A 341 -11.63 0.68 -7.74
CA GLN A 341 -12.65 -0.21 -8.30
C GLN A 341 -12.43 -1.66 -7.85
N PRO A 342 -13.51 -2.38 -7.50
CA PRO A 342 -13.42 -3.78 -7.14
C PRO A 342 -12.94 -4.61 -8.32
N ARG A 343 -12.06 -5.57 -8.04
CA ARG A 343 -11.55 -6.49 -9.06
C ARG A 343 -12.39 -7.75 -9.15
N ALA A 344 -12.85 -8.08 -10.34
CA ALA A 344 -13.48 -9.37 -10.61
C ALA A 344 -12.39 -10.41 -10.92
N PHE A 345 -12.28 -11.44 -10.08
CA PHE A 345 -11.35 -12.56 -10.30
C PHE A 345 -12.06 -13.70 -11.01
N SER A 346 -11.38 -14.36 -11.95
CA SER A 346 -11.95 -15.39 -12.81
C SER A 346 -12.36 -16.67 -12.07
N ASP A 347 -11.82 -16.90 -10.87
CA ASP A 347 -11.97 -18.13 -10.10
C ASP A 347 -12.73 -17.95 -8.77
N THR A 348 -13.39 -16.81 -8.57
CA THR A 348 -14.12 -16.54 -7.31
C THR A 348 -15.64 -16.49 -7.45
N ALA A 349 -16.20 -16.46 -8.66
CA ALA A 349 -17.63 -16.20 -8.90
C ALA A 349 -18.60 -17.08 -8.08
N ASN A 350 -18.27 -18.37 -7.92
CA ASN A 350 -19.06 -19.33 -7.13
C ASN A 350 -18.46 -19.66 -5.78
N HIS A 351 -17.46 -18.90 -5.32
CA HIS A 351 -16.79 -19.13 -4.05
C HIS A 351 -17.52 -18.39 -2.92
N TRP A 352 -17.64 -19.01 -1.74
CA TRP A 352 -18.32 -18.44 -0.57
C TRP A 352 -17.79 -17.05 -0.17
N ALA A 353 -16.51 -16.79 -0.40
CA ALA A 353 -15.85 -15.53 -0.07
C ALA A 353 -15.86 -14.51 -1.22
N ASN A 354 -16.56 -14.75 -2.34
CA ASN A 354 -16.50 -13.88 -3.52
C ASN A 354 -16.77 -12.41 -3.19
N SER A 355 -17.85 -12.11 -2.45
CA SER A 355 -18.17 -10.74 -2.08
C SER A 355 -17.10 -10.08 -1.21
N GLN A 356 -16.53 -10.83 -0.27
CA GLN A 356 -15.47 -10.32 0.62
C GLN A 356 -14.16 -10.10 -0.16
N ILE A 357 -13.80 -10.99 -1.07
CA ILE A 357 -12.61 -10.85 -1.93
C ILE A 357 -12.78 -9.62 -2.83
N SER A 358 -13.94 -9.43 -3.44
CA SER A 358 -14.26 -8.25 -4.25
C SER A 358 -14.17 -6.95 -3.44
N GLU A 359 -14.81 -6.89 -2.26
CA GLU A 359 -14.75 -5.76 -1.34
C GLU A 359 -13.31 -5.44 -0.93
N MET A 360 -12.54 -6.45 -0.51
CA MET A 360 -11.16 -6.25 -0.07
C MET A 360 -10.18 -5.97 -1.22
N SER A 361 -10.54 -6.27 -2.45
CA SER A 361 -9.81 -5.82 -3.62
C SER A 361 -9.99 -4.32 -3.87
N ALA A 362 -11.18 -3.79 -3.55
CA ALA A 362 -11.46 -2.37 -3.60
C ALA A 362 -10.91 -1.59 -2.39
N PHE A 363 -10.74 -2.25 -1.26
CA PHE A 363 -10.17 -1.69 -0.04
C PHE A 363 -8.64 -1.80 -0.08
N CYS A 364 -7.98 -0.78 -0.64
CA CYS A 364 -6.52 -0.66 -0.82
C CYS A 364 -5.83 -1.88 -1.48
N GLY A 365 -6.55 -2.66 -2.28
CA GLY A 365 -5.97 -3.82 -2.93
C GLY A 365 -5.53 -4.93 -1.96
N VAL A 366 -6.15 -5.04 -0.78
CA VAL A 366 -5.82 -6.09 0.21
C VAL A 366 -5.98 -7.48 -0.40
N ALA A 367 -7.05 -7.72 -1.16
CA ALA A 367 -7.16 -8.90 -2.00
C ALA A 367 -6.57 -8.61 -3.37
N SER A 368 -5.50 -9.32 -3.73
CA SER A 368 -4.79 -9.17 -5.00
C SER A 368 -4.65 -10.50 -5.74
N PRO A 369 -4.35 -10.48 -7.05
CA PRO A 369 -4.15 -11.70 -7.82
C PRO A 369 -3.05 -12.59 -7.25
N LEU A 370 -3.10 -13.87 -7.59
CA LEU A 370 -2.01 -14.79 -7.28
C LEU A 370 -0.70 -14.26 -7.89
N ASN A 371 0.32 -14.14 -7.06
CA ASN A 371 1.63 -13.58 -7.44
C ASN A 371 1.56 -12.18 -8.08
N GLU A 372 0.54 -11.38 -7.74
CA GLU A 372 0.27 -10.03 -8.28
C GLU A 372 0.08 -10.00 -9.81
N GLN A 373 -0.18 -11.15 -10.45
CA GLN A 373 -0.28 -11.27 -11.89
C GLN A 373 -1.60 -11.88 -12.34
N GLY A 374 -2.04 -11.50 -13.55
CA GLY A 374 -3.23 -12.07 -14.17
C GLY A 374 -4.53 -11.76 -13.43
N ASN A 375 -5.50 -12.65 -13.53
CA ASN A 375 -6.86 -12.47 -13.01
C ASN A 375 -7.37 -13.63 -12.13
N GLN A 376 -6.47 -14.45 -11.59
CA GLN A 376 -6.82 -15.52 -10.65
C GLN A 376 -6.50 -15.07 -9.23
N PHE A 377 -7.42 -15.31 -8.29
CA PHE A 377 -7.21 -15.08 -6.87
C PHE A 377 -6.67 -16.34 -6.16
N ALA A 378 -7.02 -17.52 -6.63
CA ALA A 378 -6.73 -18.82 -6.02
C ALA A 378 -7.27 -18.95 -4.57
N PRO A 379 -8.60 -18.82 -4.36
CA PRO A 379 -9.20 -18.69 -3.03
C PRO A 379 -8.94 -19.89 -2.10
N ASN A 380 -8.85 -21.08 -2.66
CA ASN A 380 -8.64 -22.33 -1.91
C ASN A 380 -7.16 -22.68 -1.67
N ASN A 381 -6.23 -21.97 -2.31
CA ASN A 381 -4.81 -22.22 -2.09
C ASN A 381 -4.39 -21.79 -0.68
N PRO A 382 -3.47 -22.51 -0.02
CA PRO A 382 -2.87 -22.05 1.22
C PRO A 382 -2.24 -20.66 1.04
N SER A 383 -2.40 -19.81 2.04
CA SER A 383 -1.72 -18.52 2.07
C SER A 383 -0.29 -18.68 2.54
N PHE A 384 0.65 -18.15 1.78
CA PHE A 384 2.05 -18.09 2.16
C PHE A 384 2.33 -16.87 3.03
N ARG A 385 3.38 -16.92 3.83
CA ARG A 385 3.79 -15.87 4.76
C ARG A 385 4.07 -14.53 4.06
N ASN A 386 4.65 -14.56 2.86
CA ASN A 386 4.92 -13.36 2.07
C ASN A 386 3.63 -12.62 1.67
N TYR A 387 2.66 -13.33 1.08
CA TYR A 387 1.37 -12.74 0.74
C TYR A 387 0.60 -12.28 1.97
N ALA A 388 0.61 -13.06 3.06
CA ALA A 388 -0.06 -12.68 4.29
C ALA A 388 0.52 -11.40 4.89
N ALA A 389 1.85 -11.23 4.88
CA ALA A 389 2.51 -9.99 5.31
C ALA A 389 2.09 -8.79 4.45
N ALA A 390 2.11 -8.95 3.11
CA ALA A 390 1.73 -7.89 2.17
C ALA A 390 0.25 -7.49 2.31
N ALA A 391 -0.66 -8.47 2.35
CA ALA A 391 -2.10 -8.20 2.49
C ALA A 391 -2.43 -7.54 3.84
N THR A 392 -1.79 -7.98 4.94
CA THR A 392 -1.98 -7.38 6.27
C THR A 392 -1.39 -5.97 6.33
N LEU A 393 -0.26 -5.72 5.70
CA LEU A 393 0.31 -4.37 5.59
C LEU A 393 -0.62 -3.42 4.81
N ARG A 394 -1.19 -3.87 3.69
CA ARG A 394 -2.17 -3.09 2.92
C ARG A 394 -3.42 -2.79 3.75
N MET A 395 -3.93 -3.78 4.49
CA MET A 395 -5.02 -3.58 5.44
C MET A 395 -4.67 -2.51 6.47
N LEU A 396 -3.52 -2.64 7.14
CA LEU A 396 -3.09 -1.70 8.18
C LEU A 396 -2.97 -0.27 7.65
N ASN A 397 -2.37 -0.10 6.47
CA ASN A 397 -2.26 1.20 5.82
C ASN A 397 -3.64 1.78 5.48
N CYS A 398 -4.56 0.94 5.00
CA CYS A 398 -5.90 1.36 4.60
C CYS A 398 -6.76 1.83 5.79
N VAL A 399 -6.74 1.09 6.90
CA VAL A 399 -7.50 1.47 8.10
C VAL A 399 -6.95 2.73 8.79
N GLN A 400 -5.75 3.15 8.46
CA GLN A 400 -5.12 4.38 8.96
C GLN A 400 -5.40 5.60 8.07
N LEU A 401 -6.00 5.41 6.89
CA LEU A 401 -6.40 6.52 6.05
C LEU A 401 -7.47 7.36 6.76
N PRO A 402 -7.44 8.69 6.64
CA PRO A 402 -8.56 9.52 7.06
C PRO A 402 -9.80 9.20 6.21
N GLU A 403 -10.97 9.30 6.81
CA GLU A 403 -12.27 9.20 6.11
C GLU A 403 -12.53 10.42 5.24
#